data_5749af5945abc66e9da16104973eae8a
#
_entry.id   5749af5945abc66e9da16104973eae8a
#
_cell.length_a   1.000
_cell.length_b   1.000
_cell.length_c   1.000
_cell.angle_alpha   90.00
_cell.angle_beta   90.00
_cell.angle_gamma   90.00
#
_symmetry.space_group_name_H-M   'P 1'
#
loop_
_entity.id
_entity.type
_entity.pdbx_description
1 polymer ?
#
loop_
_entity_poly.entity_id
_entity_poly.type
_entity_poly.pdbx_seq_one_letter_code
_entity_poly.pdbx_strand_id
1 'polypeptide(L)'
;MRSLLVGALMAPTLALSQVVGLGTTPVGATFQLATGVAKVVSDKGGVQMRTQPMAGAAQYAPLVNKGDIDFGISNVPELHYLVKGEVIVDNRPHPDLRMVARLVPWYNGLVVKKDSPLRTLKDLKGQPVPAGFTGNPLGRVLITGYLANAGMTFDDTRQVPVPSFPRMFDAFKQQQTATSIATIGMAQLKEWESALGGVRFLQFDPSPAAAAAVTRHVPHSRVVEVKPGPGKTGVDTPTHILVYDYALWVNARVPEEVVAKVAQALHDHPAELKATSPLWAEFDTAQLGRDVGIPYHPGAVKVYQSKGLWKR
;
A
#
# COMPACT_ATOMS: atom_id res chain seq x y z
N MET A 1 -53.92 -12.59 49.41
CA MET A 1 -52.66 -11.97 48.97
C MET A 1 -52.31 -12.62 47.66
N ARG A 2 -52.40 -11.90 46.50
CA ARG A 2 -52.05 -12.37 45.19
C ARG A 2 -50.77 -11.66 44.84
N SER A 3 -49.63 -12.40 44.73
CA SER A 3 -48.35 -11.89 44.31
C SER A 3 -48.33 -11.82 42.78
N LEU A 4 -48.18 -10.62 42.19
CA LEU A 4 -47.95 -10.35 40.82
C LEU A 4 -46.44 -10.52 40.57
N LEU A 5 -46.04 -11.54 39.81
CA LEU A 5 -44.70 -11.65 39.22
C LEU A 5 -44.66 -10.74 38.01
N VAL A 6 -43.85 -9.67 38.08
CA VAL A 6 -43.48 -8.83 36.94
C VAL A 6 -42.28 -9.48 36.25
N GLY A 7 -42.53 -10.15 35.15
CA GLY A 7 -41.47 -10.66 34.26
C GLY A 7 -40.85 -9.50 33.46
N ALA A 8 -39.62 -9.15 33.76
CA ALA A 8 -38.85 -8.21 32.94
C ALA A 8 -38.50 -8.86 31.59
N LEU A 9 -39.15 -8.43 30.52
CA LEU A 9 -38.71 -8.74 29.14
C LEU A 9 -37.39 -8.01 28.87
N MET A 10 -36.29 -8.75 28.86
CA MET A 10 -35.05 -8.27 28.27
C MET A 10 -35.18 -8.27 26.72
N ALA A 11 -35.41 -7.08 26.15
CA ALA A 11 -35.31 -6.90 24.70
C ALA A 11 -33.83 -7.13 24.26
N PRO A 12 -33.58 -7.92 23.20
CA PRO A 12 -32.23 -8.05 22.67
C PRO A 12 -31.80 -6.69 22.14
N THR A 13 -30.77 -6.08 22.72
CA THR A 13 -30.05 -4.95 22.13
C THR A 13 -29.44 -5.41 20.83
N LEU A 14 -30.01 -5.04 19.69
CA LEU A 14 -29.39 -5.13 18.40
C LEU A 14 -28.08 -4.31 18.48
N ALA A 15 -26.96 -4.98 18.63
CA ALA A 15 -25.66 -4.34 18.50
C ALA A 15 -25.55 -3.82 17.07
N LEU A 16 -25.77 -2.52 16.86
CA LEU A 16 -25.53 -1.86 15.58
C LEU A 16 -24.05 -2.07 15.26
N SER A 17 -23.77 -2.85 14.21
CA SER A 17 -22.41 -3.02 13.71
C SER A 17 -21.87 -1.65 13.35
N GLN A 18 -20.75 -1.26 13.97
CA GLN A 18 -20.14 0.03 13.72
C GLN A 18 -19.61 0.06 12.27
N VAL A 19 -20.01 1.08 11.51
CA VAL A 19 -19.55 1.29 10.13
C VAL A 19 -18.35 2.22 10.16
N VAL A 20 -17.24 1.81 9.51
CA VAL A 20 -16.01 2.60 9.41
C VAL A 20 -15.58 2.77 7.95
N GLY A 21 -14.99 3.92 7.63
CA GLY A 21 -14.44 4.24 6.32
C GLY A 21 -12.97 3.84 6.19
N LEU A 22 -12.58 3.30 5.02
CA LEU A 22 -11.20 3.01 4.64
C LEU A 22 -10.82 3.77 3.37
N GLY A 23 -10.02 4.82 3.49
CA GLY A 23 -9.47 5.57 2.38
C GLY A 23 -8.51 4.71 1.54
N THR A 24 -8.70 4.69 0.22
CA THR A 24 -7.91 3.90 -0.73
C THR A 24 -7.87 4.52 -2.13
N THR A 25 -7.10 3.96 -3.05
CA THR A 25 -7.15 4.31 -4.49
C THR A 25 -8.33 3.63 -5.18
N PRO A 26 -8.81 4.13 -6.34
CA PRO A 26 -9.94 3.52 -7.05
C PRO A 26 -9.59 2.23 -7.80
N VAL A 27 -8.31 2.02 -8.12
CA VAL A 27 -7.80 0.86 -8.87
C VAL A 27 -6.37 0.54 -8.41
N GLY A 28 -5.81 -0.55 -8.94
CA GLY A 28 -4.43 -0.97 -8.70
C GLY A 28 -4.26 -1.78 -7.43
N ALA A 29 -3.01 -1.98 -7.06
CA ALA A 29 -2.66 -2.89 -5.99
C ALA A 29 -3.12 -2.40 -4.60
N THR A 30 -3.10 -1.08 -4.35
CA THR A 30 -3.63 -0.49 -3.11
C THR A 30 -5.12 -0.80 -2.94
N PHE A 31 -5.91 -0.67 -4.02
CA PHE A 31 -7.33 -1.02 -3.99
C PHE A 31 -7.56 -2.49 -3.70
N GLN A 32 -6.74 -3.37 -4.29
CA GLN A 32 -6.83 -4.82 -4.05
C GLN A 32 -6.55 -5.17 -2.58
N LEU A 33 -5.54 -4.54 -1.95
CA LEU A 33 -5.30 -4.73 -0.52
C LEU A 33 -6.44 -4.19 0.33
N ALA A 34 -6.91 -2.97 0.05
CA ALA A 34 -7.98 -2.34 0.80
C ALA A 34 -9.27 -3.15 0.78
N THR A 35 -9.65 -3.69 -0.39
CA THR A 35 -10.85 -4.54 -0.52
C THR A 35 -10.69 -5.86 0.23
N GLY A 36 -9.48 -6.44 0.27
CA GLY A 36 -9.19 -7.63 1.08
C GLY A 36 -9.35 -7.36 2.58
N VAL A 37 -8.77 -6.26 3.07
CA VAL A 37 -8.92 -5.81 4.46
C VAL A 37 -10.39 -5.56 4.80
N ALA A 38 -11.08 -4.75 3.99
CA ALA A 38 -12.48 -4.39 4.22
C ALA A 38 -13.38 -5.64 4.25
N LYS A 39 -13.16 -6.60 3.34
CA LYS A 39 -13.91 -7.86 3.32
C LYS A 39 -13.69 -8.66 4.60
N VAL A 40 -12.44 -8.94 4.97
CA VAL A 40 -12.13 -9.80 6.12
C VAL A 40 -12.59 -9.14 7.42
N VAL A 41 -12.38 -7.83 7.58
CA VAL A 41 -12.83 -7.09 8.76
C VAL A 41 -14.35 -7.09 8.87
N SER A 42 -15.08 -6.91 7.75
CA SER A 42 -16.55 -6.91 7.75
C SER A 42 -17.13 -8.32 8.02
N ASP A 43 -16.54 -9.35 7.42
CA ASP A 43 -17.06 -10.71 7.54
C ASP A 43 -16.72 -11.37 8.89
N LYS A 44 -15.58 -11.00 9.50
CA LYS A 44 -14.98 -11.70 10.64
C LYS A 44 -14.70 -10.82 11.86
N GLY A 45 -14.54 -9.51 11.66
CA GLY A 45 -14.13 -8.59 12.73
C GLY A 45 -15.28 -7.95 13.51
N GLY A 46 -16.54 -8.15 13.10
CA GLY A 46 -17.69 -7.49 13.73
C GLY A 46 -17.72 -5.96 13.54
N VAL A 47 -16.99 -5.43 12.56
CA VAL A 47 -16.94 -4.03 12.17
C VAL A 47 -17.22 -3.95 10.69
N GLN A 48 -18.21 -3.18 10.27
CA GLN A 48 -18.49 -2.97 8.84
C GLN A 48 -17.50 -1.96 8.25
N MET A 49 -16.56 -2.39 7.43
CA MET A 49 -15.57 -1.53 6.81
C MET A 49 -15.90 -1.30 5.33
N ARG A 50 -15.97 -0.03 4.92
CA ARG A 50 -16.29 0.38 3.55
C ARG A 50 -15.13 1.15 2.93
N THR A 51 -14.68 0.73 1.76
CA THR A 51 -13.67 1.46 0.99
C THR A 51 -14.22 2.79 0.49
N GLN A 52 -13.38 3.83 0.57
CA GLN A 52 -13.65 5.18 0.05
C GLN A 52 -12.54 5.58 -0.94
N PRO A 53 -12.76 5.34 -2.25
CA PRO A 53 -11.73 5.55 -3.26
C PRO A 53 -11.46 7.03 -3.55
N MET A 54 -10.17 7.40 -3.56
CA MET A 54 -9.66 8.73 -3.95
C MET A 54 -8.38 8.55 -4.76
N ALA A 55 -7.88 9.59 -5.42
CA ALA A 55 -6.74 9.46 -6.34
C ALA A 55 -5.45 8.97 -5.67
N GLY A 56 -5.27 9.19 -4.36
CA GLY A 56 -4.10 8.74 -3.60
C GLY A 56 -4.14 9.15 -2.13
N ALA A 57 -3.19 8.66 -1.34
CA ALA A 57 -3.16 8.92 0.10
C ALA A 57 -3.03 10.40 0.45
N ALA A 58 -2.40 11.20 -0.38
CA ALA A 58 -2.38 12.65 -0.21
C ALA A 58 -3.78 13.30 -0.14
N GLN A 59 -4.81 12.66 -0.72
CA GLN A 59 -6.20 13.15 -0.65
C GLN A 59 -6.96 12.63 0.56
N TYR A 60 -6.83 11.33 0.92
CA TYR A 60 -7.60 10.80 2.06
C TYR A 60 -6.89 10.94 3.41
N ALA A 61 -5.56 11.10 3.47
CA ALA A 61 -4.87 11.27 4.74
C ALA A 61 -5.31 12.51 5.54
N PRO A 62 -5.52 13.70 4.92
CA PRO A 62 -6.09 14.84 5.63
C PRO A 62 -7.47 14.56 6.23
N LEU A 63 -8.31 13.78 5.51
CA LEU A 63 -9.64 13.40 5.98
C LEU A 63 -9.55 12.40 7.14
N VAL A 64 -8.65 11.42 7.06
CA VAL A 64 -8.39 10.52 8.18
C VAL A 64 -7.81 11.27 9.37
N ASN A 65 -6.86 12.18 9.15
CA ASN A 65 -6.28 12.98 10.25
C ASN A 65 -7.33 13.84 10.97
N LYS A 66 -8.35 14.35 10.24
CA LYS A 66 -9.49 15.06 10.84
C LYS A 66 -10.49 14.14 11.53
N GLY A 67 -10.57 12.86 11.13
CA GLY A 67 -11.58 11.91 11.57
C GLY A 67 -12.85 11.91 10.70
N ASP A 68 -12.81 12.49 9.49
CA ASP A 68 -13.89 12.43 8.50
C ASP A 68 -13.93 11.02 7.85
N ILE A 69 -12.79 10.33 7.81
CA ILE A 69 -12.60 8.92 7.47
C ILE A 69 -11.84 8.27 8.62
N ASP A 70 -12.12 7.00 8.93
CA ASP A 70 -11.54 6.35 10.10
C ASP A 70 -10.14 5.79 9.80
N PHE A 71 -9.99 5.05 8.70
CA PHE A 71 -8.80 4.30 8.33
C PHE A 71 -8.24 4.75 6.98
N GLY A 72 -6.96 4.47 6.78
CA GLY A 72 -6.29 4.59 5.50
C GLY A 72 -5.30 3.45 5.28
N ILE A 73 -4.93 3.23 4.04
CA ILE A 73 -3.98 2.20 3.63
C ILE A 73 -2.99 2.79 2.63
N SER A 74 -1.69 2.65 2.88
CA SER A 74 -0.63 3.10 1.97
C SER A 74 0.68 2.37 2.26
N ASN A 75 1.70 2.64 1.44
CA ASN A 75 3.04 2.18 1.77
C ASN A 75 3.65 2.99 2.92
N VAL A 76 4.59 2.36 3.64
CA VAL A 76 5.26 2.97 4.80
C VAL A 76 6.04 4.25 4.43
N PRO A 77 6.81 4.32 3.31
CA PRO A 77 7.45 5.55 2.89
C PRO A 77 6.48 6.73 2.74
N GLU A 78 5.33 6.49 2.09
CA GLU A 78 4.30 7.52 1.92
C GLU A 78 3.72 7.96 3.26
N LEU A 79 3.43 7.00 4.16
CA LEU A 79 2.90 7.31 5.48
C LEU A 79 3.87 8.17 6.31
N HIS A 80 5.18 7.96 6.19
CA HIS A 80 6.18 8.82 6.81
C HIS A 80 6.09 10.27 6.31
N TYR A 81 5.96 10.47 5.00
CA TYR A 81 5.77 11.80 4.42
C TYR A 81 4.47 12.45 4.88
N LEU A 82 3.38 11.68 4.96
CA LEU A 82 2.10 12.19 5.44
C LEU A 82 2.16 12.64 6.90
N VAL A 83 2.71 11.81 7.79
CA VAL A 83 2.82 12.14 9.22
C VAL A 83 3.68 13.38 9.45
N LYS A 84 4.80 13.52 8.73
CA LYS A 84 5.69 14.67 8.84
C LYS A 84 5.23 15.91 8.08
N GLY A 85 4.31 15.77 7.13
CA GLY A 85 3.88 16.86 6.26
C GLY A 85 4.87 17.20 5.17
N GLU A 86 5.70 16.25 4.75
CA GLU A 86 6.79 16.45 3.79
C GLU A 86 6.42 15.95 2.38
N VAL A 87 7.09 16.50 1.37
CA VAL A 87 7.19 16.00 -0.02
C VAL A 87 5.86 15.84 -0.77
N ILE A 88 4.88 15.14 -0.23
CA ILE A 88 3.64 14.77 -0.95
C ILE A 88 2.38 15.50 -0.45
N VAL A 89 2.51 16.27 0.61
CA VAL A 89 1.42 17.05 1.23
C VAL A 89 1.95 18.42 1.62
N ASP A 90 1.59 19.46 0.98
CA ASP A 90 1.83 20.91 1.14
C ASP A 90 2.36 21.38 2.52
N ASN A 91 3.42 20.76 3.05
CA ASN A 91 4.01 21.02 4.37
C ASN A 91 2.99 20.98 5.53
N ARG A 92 1.98 20.12 5.43
CA ARG A 92 0.95 19.94 6.47
C ARG A 92 1.12 18.58 7.15
N PRO A 93 1.69 18.51 8.36
CA PRO A 93 1.81 17.28 9.11
C PRO A 93 0.43 16.72 9.51
N HIS A 94 0.35 15.39 9.55
CA HIS A 94 -0.83 14.64 9.96
C HIS A 94 -0.52 13.85 11.25
N PRO A 95 -0.42 14.54 12.41
CA PRO A 95 0.08 13.95 13.66
C PRO A 95 -0.90 12.97 14.32
N ASP A 96 -2.17 12.94 13.89
CA ASP A 96 -3.19 12.04 14.45
C ASP A 96 -3.24 10.67 13.76
N LEU A 97 -2.40 10.43 12.76
CA LEU A 97 -2.30 9.13 12.12
C LEU A 97 -1.54 8.13 13.01
N ARG A 98 -2.08 6.92 13.14
CA ARG A 98 -1.50 5.82 13.94
C ARG A 98 -1.48 4.54 13.11
N MET A 99 -0.43 3.75 13.27
CA MET A 99 -0.38 2.40 12.70
C MET A 99 -1.44 1.49 13.32
N VAL A 100 -2.07 0.69 12.49
CA VAL A 100 -2.84 -0.48 12.93
C VAL A 100 -2.00 -1.73 12.69
N ALA A 101 -1.51 -1.92 11.47
CA ALA A 101 -0.79 -3.11 11.08
C ALA A 101 0.24 -2.85 9.98
N ARG A 102 1.41 -3.45 10.10
CA ARG A 102 2.27 -3.72 8.94
C ARG A 102 1.66 -4.90 8.19
N LEU A 103 1.37 -4.75 6.90
CA LEU A 103 0.63 -5.76 6.14
C LEU A 103 1.55 -6.72 5.38
N VAL A 104 2.13 -6.25 4.30
CA VAL A 104 2.93 -7.09 3.38
C VAL A 104 4.20 -6.37 2.95
N PRO A 105 5.27 -7.10 2.58
CA PRO A 105 6.34 -6.52 1.80
C PRO A 105 5.79 -6.15 0.41
N TRP A 106 6.24 -5.02 -0.10
CA TRP A 106 5.76 -4.45 -1.34
C TRP A 106 6.88 -4.34 -2.36
N TYR A 107 6.93 -5.29 -3.28
CA TYR A 107 7.94 -5.37 -4.32
C TYR A 107 7.53 -4.49 -5.50
N ASN A 108 8.18 -3.36 -5.63
CA ASN A 108 7.79 -2.30 -6.56
C ASN A 108 8.95 -1.89 -7.46
N GLY A 109 8.64 -1.57 -8.71
CA GLY A 109 9.65 -1.15 -9.68
C GLY A 109 9.02 -0.65 -10.97
N LEU A 110 9.85 -0.43 -11.98
CA LEU A 110 9.41 -0.08 -13.31
C LEU A 110 9.38 -1.33 -14.20
N VAL A 111 8.29 -1.50 -14.93
CA VAL A 111 8.15 -2.53 -15.95
C VAL A 111 8.22 -1.95 -17.34
N VAL A 112 8.71 -2.75 -18.28
CA VAL A 112 8.69 -2.51 -19.72
C VAL A 112 8.01 -3.68 -20.43
N LYS A 113 7.68 -3.56 -21.71
CA LYS A 113 7.28 -4.70 -22.54
C LYS A 113 8.36 -5.78 -22.50
N LYS A 114 7.96 -7.04 -22.54
CA LYS A 114 8.86 -8.19 -22.47
C LYS A 114 9.90 -8.20 -23.60
N ASP A 115 9.50 -7.81 -24.81
CA ASP A 115 10.34 -7.71 -26.00
C ASP A 115 11.19 -6.43 -26.08
N SER A 116 11.00 -5.47 -25.16
CA SER A 116 11.78 -4.23 -25.11
C SER A 116 13.28 -4.53 -24.97
N PRO A 117 14.18 -3.76 -25.60
CA PRO A 117 15.64 -3.88 -25.40
C PRO A 117 16.09 -3.39 -24.02
N LEU A 118 15.27 -2.59 -23.32
CA LEU A 118 15.61 -2.02 -22.00
C LEU A 118 15.70 -3.13 -20.95
N ARG A 119 16.76 -3.16 -20.15
CA ARG A 119 17.01 -4.19 -19.11
C ARG A 119 17.18 -3.61 -17.71
N THR A 120 17.76 -2.43 -17.60
CA THR A 120 18.10 -1.76 -16.37
C THR A 120 17.44 -0.39 -16.30
N LEU A 121 17.41 0.23 -15.11
CA LEU A 121 16.92 1.61 -14.97
C LEU A 121 17.78 2.61 -15.77
N LYS A 122 19.08 2.33 -16.00
CA LYS A 122 19.99 3.19 -16.81
C LYS A 122 19.54 3.29 -18.27
N ASP A 123 18.88 2.26 -18.79
CA ASP A 123 18.40 2.22 -20.17
C ASP A 123 17.23 3.17 -20.43
N LEU A 124 16.67 3.77 -19.36
CA LEU A 124 15.60 4.79 -19.48
C LEU A 124 16.13 6.16 -19.96
N LYS A 125 17.43 6.34 -20.14
CA LYS A 125 17.97 7.60 -20.67
C LYS A 125 17.39 7.90 -22.06
N GLY A 126 16.78 9.09 -22.21
CA GLY A 126 16.10 9.51 -23.45
C GLY A 126 14.74 8.83 -23.71
N GLN A 127 14.33 7.86 -22.90
CA GLN A 127 13.06 7.13 -23.08
C GLN A 127 11.85 7.92 -22.56
N PRO A 128 10.64 7.67 -23.11
CA PRO A 128 9.42 8.27 -22.58
C PRO A 128 9.04 7.67 -21.23
N VAL A 129 9.17 8.47 -20.16
CA VAL A 129 8.92 8.08 -18.78
C VAL A 129 7.72 8.87 -18.22
N PRO A 130 6.77 8.22 -17.52
CA PRO A 130 5.65 8.93 -16.92
C PRO A 130 6.13 9.94 -15.88
N ALA A 131 5.55 11.15 -15.92
CA ALA A 131 5.92 12.29 -15.09
C ALA A 131 4.68 13.11 -14.68
N GLY A 132 4.87 14.12 -13.84
CA GLY A 132 3.80 15.02 -13.39
C GLY A 132 3.13 14.52 -12.11
N PHE A 133 2.18 13.58 -12.20
CA PHE A 133 1.46 12.99 -11.06
C PHE A 133 0.77 14.03 -10.16
N THR A 134 0.15 15.05 -10.76
CA THR A 134 -0.49 16.17 -10.03
C THR A 134 -1.62 15.72 -9.09
N GLY A 135 -2.31 14.63 -9.41
CA GLY A 135 -3.36 14.03 -8.57
C GLY A 135 -2.86 12.96 -7.60
N ASN A 136 -1.60 12.48 -7.78
CA ASN A 136 -0.98 11.51 -6.88
C ASN A 136 0.54 11.71 -6.84
N PRO A 137 1.04 12.64 -6.00
CA PRO A 137 2.46 13.03 -5.93
C PRO A 137 3.42 11.88 -5.65
N LEU A 138 2.96 10.80 -5.01
CA LEU A 138 3.77 9.60 -4.74
C LEU A 138 4.40 9.03 -6.02
N GLY A 139 3.68 9.05 -7.15
CA GLY A 139 4.22 8.53 -8.42
C GLY A 139 5.51 9.25 -8.85
N ARG A 140 5.54 10.59 -8.68
CA ARG A 140 6.75 11.37 -8.95
C ARG A 140 7.89 11.01 -8.00
N VAL A 141 7.59 10.87 -6.70
CA VAL A 141 8.59 10.49 -5.67
C VAL A 141 9.24 9.15 -6.00
N LEU A 142 8.42 8.15 -6.33
CA LEU A 142 8.91 6.80 -6.67
C LEU A 142 9.82 6.84 -7.89
N ILE A 143 9.39 7.46 -8.99
CA ILE A 143 10.21 7.54 -10.22
C ILE A 143 11.48 8.34 -9.97
N THR A 144 11.43 9.44 -9.21
CA THR A 144 12.64 10.17 -8.81
C THR A 144 13.64 9.25 -8.11
N GLY A 145 13.17 8.43 -7.16
CA GLY A 145 14.03 7.47 -6.48
C GLY A 145 14.59 6.39 -7.41
N TYR A 146 13.80 5.90 -8.36
CA TYR A 146 14.24 4.88 -9.31
C TYR A 146 15.30 5.43 -10.27
N LEU A 147 15.10 6.64 -10.79
CA LEU A 147 16.10 7.31 -11.62
C LEU A 147 17.37 7.61 -10.82
N ALA A 148 17.26 8.01 -9.55
CA ALA A 148 18.39 8.23 -8.67
C ALA A 148 19.23 6.95 -8.44
N ASN A 149 18.59 5.77 -8.36
CA ASN A 149 19.30 4.48 -8.34
C ASN A 149 20.20 4.28 -9.59
N ALA A 150 19.75 4.79 -10.72
CA ALA A 150 20.53 4.74 -11.98
C ALA A 150 21.50 5.91 -12.15
N GLY A 151 21.61 6.81 -11.17
CA GLY A 151 22.41 8.03 -11.29
C GLY A 151 21.82 9.07 -12.24
N MET A 152 20.51 9.04 -12.43
CA MET A 152 19.75 9.91 -13.35
C MET A 152 18.72 10.76 -12.62
N THR A 153 18.20 11.76 -13.34
CA THR A 153 17.05 12.59 -12.97
C THR A 153 15.99 12.53 -14.07
N PHE A 154 14.87 13.20 -13.88
CA PHE A 154 13.87 13.35 -14.95
C PHE A 154 14.40 14.05 -16.20
N ASP A 155 15.41 14.91 -16.08
CA ASP A 155 16.00 15.64 -17.20
C ASP A 155 16.78 14.73 -18.15
N ASP A 156 17.17 13.54 -17.68
CA ASP A 156 17.78 12.50 -18.52
C ASP A 156 16.76 11.70 -19.35
N THR A 157 15.44 11.98 -19.20
CA THR A 157 14.35 11.25 -19.82
C THR A 157 13.45 12.14 -20.65
N ARG A 158 12.61 11.56 -21.52
CA ARG A 158 11.51 12.27 -22.16
C ARG A 158 10.27 12.17 -21.24
N GLN A 159 9.94 13.24 -20.55
CA GLN A 159 8.83 13.27 -19.62
C GLN A 159 7.48 13.22 -20.34
N VAL A 160 6.61 12.27 -19.96
CA VAL A 160 5.24 12.16 -20.47
C VAL A 160 4.29 12.49 -19.31
N PRO A 161 3.56 13.61 -19.35
CA PRO A 161 2.67 14.02 -18.26
C PRO A 161 1.54 13.01 -18.05
N VAL A 162 1.43 12.51 -16.81
CA VAL A 162 0.30 11.69 -16.34
C VAL A 162 -0.18 12.23 -15.00
N PRO A 163 -1.48 12.45 -14.79
CA PRO A 163 -1.97 13.03 -13.54
C PRO A 163 -2.07 12.02 -12.39
N SER A 164 -2.16 10.71 -12.68
CA SER A 164 -2.45 9.68 -11.68
C SER A 164 -1.97 8.29 -12.11
N PHE A 165 -1.94 7.33 -11.19
CA PHE A 165 -1.62 5.93 -11.51
C PHE A 165 -2.54 5.32 -12.57
N PRO A 166 -3.89 5.47 -12.54
CA PRO A 166 -4.74 4.95 -13.62
C PRO A 166 -4.33 5.48 -14.99
N ARG A 167 -4.05 6.77 -15.09
CA ARG A 167 -3.62 7.39 -16.38
C ARG A 167 -2.21 6.93 -16.79
N MET A 168 -1.33 6.67 -15.86
CA MET A 168 -0.03 6.05 -16.15
C MET A 168 -0.21 4.63 -16.71
N PHE A 169 -1.12 3.83 -16.14
CA PHE A 169 -1.41 2.47 -16.61
C PHE A 169 -1.95 2.48 -18.04
N ASP A 170 -2.87 3.42 -18.35
CA ASP A 170 -3.41 3.62 -19.70
C ASP A 170 -2.32 4.04 -20.68
N ALA A 171 -1.47 5.02 -20.30
CA ALA A 171 -0.37 5.52 -21.14
C ALA A 171 0.63 4.40 -21.48
N PHE A 172 0.96 3.53 -20.52
CA PHE A 172 1.81 2.38 -20.76
C PHE A 172 1.16 1.35 -21.70
N LYS A 173 -0.10 1.00 -21.45
CA LYS A 173 -0.87 0.08 -22.30
C LYS A 173 -0.98 0.59 -23.74
N GLN A 174 -1.13 1.90 -23.90
CA GLN A 174 -1.16 2.57 -25.20
C GLN A 174 0.23 2.84 -25.79
N GLN A 175 1.30 2.40 -25.14
CA GLN A 175 2.70 2.58 -25.54
C GLN A 175 3.13 4.06 -25.70
N GLN A 176 2.46 4.97 -25.00
CA GLN A 176 2.85 6.38 -24.91
C GLN A 176 4.06 6.58 -23.99
N THR A 177 4.23 5.70 -23.00
CA THR A 177 5.41 5.60 -22.15
C THR A 177 6.13 4.27 -22.37
N ALA A 178 7.44 4.26 -22.26
CA ALA A 178 8.24 3.04 -22.35
C ALA A 178 8.09 2.15 -21.11
N THR A 179 7.67 2.75 -19.99
CA THR A 179 7.65 2.10 -18.69
C THR A 179 6.42 2.51 -17.86
N SER A 180 6.09 1.71 -16.86
CA SER A 180 5.09 1.99 -15.84
C SER A 180 5.55 1.49 -14.48
N ILE A 181 5.14 2.16 -13.40
CA ILE A 181 5.29 1.61 -12.05
C ILE A 181 4.40 0.37 -11.93
N ALA A 182 4.96 -0.70 -11.38
CA ALA A 182 4.24 -1.92 -11.09
C ALA A 182 4.67 -2.55 -9.76
N THR A 183 3.77 -3.33 -9.19
CA THR A 183 4.02 -4.15 -8.00
C THR A 183 3.79 -5.61 -8.36
N ILE A 184 4.68 -6.49 -7.90
CA ILE A 184 4.51 -7.94 -8.11
C ILE A 184 3.17 -8.39 -7.52
N GLY A 185 2.39 -9.13 -8.29
CA GLY A 185 1.07 -9.64 -7.89
C GLY A 185 -0.11 -8.72 -8.20
N MET A 186 0.11 -7.48 -8.70
CA MET A 186 -1.00 -6.62 -9.10
C MET A 186 -1.71 -7.14 -10.36
N ALA A 187 -3.03 -6.93 -10.44
CA ALA A 187 -3.86 -7.43 -11.54
C ALA A 187 -3.45 -6.87 -12.91
N GLN A 188 -2.99 -5.62 -12.96
CA GLN A 188 -2.55 -4.97 -14.20
C GLN A 188 -1.40 -5.70 -14.90
N LEU A 189 -0.55 -6.41 -14.16
CA LEU A 189 0.52 -7.21 -14.80
C LEU A 189 -0.05 -8.29 -15.72
N LYS A 190 -1.14 -8.97 -15.32
CA LYS A 190 -1.82 -9.97 -16.16
C LYS A 190 -2.54 -9.32 -17.34
N GLU A 191 -3.15 -8.16 -17.12
CA GLU A 191 -3.76 -7.39 -18.20
C GLU A 191 -2.73 -7.01 -19.27
N TRP A 192 -1.56 -6.49 -18.84
CA TRP A 192 -0.47 -6.12 -19.75
C TRP A 192 0.20 -7.36 -20.39
N GLU A 193 0.25 -8.47 -19.68
CA GLU A 193 0.73 -9.74 -20.25
C GLU A 193 -0.12 -10.15 -21.48
N SER A 194 -1.44 -10.03 -21.36
CA SER A 194 -2.36 -10.33 -22.46
C SER A 194 -2.34 -9.26 -23.57
N ALA A 195 -2.30 -7.98 -23.19
CA ALA A 195 -2.43 -6.86 -24.14
C ALA A 195 -1.13 -6.53 -24.89
N LEU A 196 0.03 -6.75 -24.25
CA LEU A 196 1.36 -6.31 -24.74
C LEU A 196 2.31 -7.47 -25.07
N GLY A 197 1.85 -8.72 -24.97
CA GLY A 197 2.71 -9.90 -25.15
C GLY A 197 3.67 -10.16 -23.99
N GLY A 198 3.38 -9.61 -22.82
CA GLY A 198 4.17 -9.75 -21.62
C GLY A 198 4.88 -8.46 -21.18
N VAL A 199 5.30 -8.48 -19.92
CA VAL A 199 6.06 -7.40 -19.30
C VAL A 199 7.25 -7.96 -18.53
N ARG A 200 8.20 -7.10 -18.22
CA ARG A 200 9.40 -7.42 -17.43
C ARG A 200 9.77 -6.25 -16.54
N PHE A 201 10.15 -6.51 -15.30
CA PHE A 201 10.75 -5.51 -14.41
C PHE A 201 12.16 -5.14 -14.90
N LEU A 202 12.48 -3.85 -14.82
CA LEU A 202 13.83 -3.33 -14.99
C LEU A 202 14.68 -3.61 -13.74
N GLN A 203 15.94 -3.96 -13.94
CA GLN A 203 16.91 -4.19 -12.86
C GLN A 203 17.26 -2.89 -12.16
N PHE A 204 17.16 -2.88 -10.83
CA PHE A 204 17.82 -1.90 -9.97
C PHE A 204 19.31 -2.24 -9.84
N ASP A 205 20.14 -1.24 -9.67
CA ASP A 205 21.53 -1.42 -9.27
C ASP A 205 21.56 -1.72 -7.75
N PRO A 206 22.03 -2.92 -7.33
CA PRO A 206 22.05 -3.31 -5.93
C PRO A 206 23.25 -2.75 -5.16
N SER A 207 24.16 -2.02 -5.82
CA SER A 207 25.34 -1.46 -5.15
C SER A 207 24.93 -0.56 -3.98
N PRO A 208 25.73 -0.52 -2.90
CA PRO A 208 25.39 0.30 -1.71
C PRO A 208 25.13 1.77 -2.06
N ALA A 209 25.88 2.35 -2.99
CA ALA A 209 25.70 3.73 -3.42
C ALA A 209 24.37 3.96 -4.13
N ALA A 210 23.99 3.08 -5.07
CA ALA A 210 22.73 3.16 -5.79
C ALA A 210 21.53 2.86 -4.89
N ALA A 211 21.65 1.89 -3.99
CA ALA A 211 20.64 1.60 -2.98
C ALA A 211 20.42 2.80 -2.03
N ALA A 212 21.50 3.45 -1.57
CA ALA A 212 21.41 4.65 -0.77
C ALA A 212 20.79 5.83 -1.55
N ALA A 213 21.01 5.91 -2.87
CA ALA A 213 20.42 6.95 -3.70
C ALA A 213 18.90 6.83 -3.76
N VAL A 214 18.35 5.63 -3.97
CA VAL A 214 16.89 5.44 -3.98
C VAL A 214 16.27 5.65 -2.59
N THR A 215 16.91 5.20 -1.50
CA THR A 215 16.35 5.31 -0.15
C THR A 215 16.27 6.73 0.36
N ARG A 216 17.06 7.67 -0.17
CA ARG A 216 16.89 9.11 0.10
C ARG A 216 15.55 9.66 -0.37
N HIS A 217 14.97 9.09 -1.45
CA HIS A 217 13.67 9.48 -2.00
C HIS A 217 12.54 8.56 -1.57
N VAL A 218 12.85 7.31 -1.20
CA VAL A 218 11.88 6.31 -0.77
C VAL A 218 12.36 5.73 0.56
N PRO A 219 12.18 6.44 1.68
CA PRO A 219 12.67 6.01 2.99
C PRO A 219 12.09 4.65 3.40
N HIS A 220 12.80 3.92 4.28
CA HIS A 220 12.42 2.58 4.72
C HIS A 220 12.32 1.53 3.61
N SER A 221 12.91 1.79 2.45
CA SER A 221 13.02 0.84 1.34
C SER A 221 14.40 0.17 1.29
N ARG A 222 14.47 -0.94 0.56
CA ARG A 222 15.73 -1.63 0.25
C ARG A 222 15.64 -2.28 -1.12
N VAL A 223 16.77 -2.44 -1.81
CA VAL A 223 16.89 -3.21 -3.05
C VAL A 223 17.16 -4.67 -2.69
N VAL A 224 16.35 -5.59 -3.23
CA VAL A 224 16.47 -7.03 -2.98
C VAL A 224 16.40 -7.82 -4.27
N GLU A 225 17.07 -8.97 -4.33
CA GLU A 225 16.92 -9.92 -5.43
C GLU A 225 15.61 -10.69 -5.27
N VAL A 226 14.79 -10.69 -6.31
CA VAL A 226 13.59 -11.53 -6.44
C VAL A 226 13.83 -12.58 -7.50
N LYS A 227 13.70 -13.86 -7.15
CA LYS A 227 13.80 -14.98 -8.06
C LYS A 227 12.47 -15.25 -8.75
N PRO A 228 12.47 -15.77 -10.00
CA PRO A 228 11.27 -16.23 -10.69
C PRO A 228 10.46 -17.21 -9.83
N GLY A 229 9.15 -17.23 -10.02
CA GLY A 229 8.28 -18.16 -9.31
C GLY A 229 6.79 -17.89 -9.54
N PRO A 230 5.92 -18.75 -9.02
CA PRO A 230 4.47 -18.58 -9.14
C PRO A 230 4.01 -17.22 -8.60
N GLY A 231 3.12 -16.54 -9.34
CA GLY A 231 2.57 -15.24 -8.95
C GLY A 231 3.51 -14.03 -9.18
N LYS A 232 4.72 -14.26 -9.69
CA LYS A 232 5.72 -13.22 -9.94
C LYS A 232 5.80 -12.82 -11.42
N THR A 233 4.65 -12.51 -12.03
CA THR A 233 4.58 -12.02 -13.42
C THR A 233 5.54 -10.85 -13.63
N GLY A 234 6.34 -10.92 -14.70
CA GLY A 234 7.36 -9.93 -15.05
C GLY A 234 8.74 -10.16 -14.41
N VAL A 235 8.90 -11.24 -13.63
CA VAL A 235 10.18 -11.69 -13.07
C VAL A 235 10.57 -13.01 -13.73
N ASP A 236 11.20 -12.94 -14.92
CA ASP A 236 11.59 -14.14 -15.69
C ASP A 236 12.99 -14.64 -15.31
N THR A 237 13.83 -13.79 -14.76
CA THR A 237 15.17 -14.08 -14.25
C THR A 237 15.36 -13.44 -12.88
N PRO A 238 16.37 -13.82 -12.07
CA PRO A 238 16.68 -13.10 -10.84
C PRO A 238 16.80 -11.60 -11.09
N THR A 239 15.94 -10.81 -10.42
CA THR A 239 15.78 -9.38 -10.70
C THR A 239 15.86 -8.60 -9.40
N HIS A 240 16.73 -7.60 -9.34
CA HIS A 240 16.78 -6.67 -8.22
C HIS A 240 15.63 -5.66 -8.31
N ILE A 241 14.83 -5.58 -7.26
CA ILE A 241 13.61 -4.76 -7.20
C ILE A 241 13.61 -4.00 -5.87
N LEU A 242 13.01 -2.82 -5.84
CA LEU A 242 12.80 -2.08 -4.59
C LEU A 242 11.70 -2.75 -3.76
N VAL A 243 11.93 -2.89 -2.46
CA VAL A 243 10.92 -3.35 -1.52
C VAL A 243 10.79 -2.40 -0.34
N TYR A 244 9.57 -2.16 0.07
CA TYR A 244 9.17 -1.48 1.30
C TYR A 244 7.91 -2.14 1.87
N ASP A 245 7.48 -1.75 3.06
CA ASP A 245 6.29 -2.36 3.66
C ASP A 245 5.02 -1.58 3.30
N TYR A 246 3.89 -2.26 3.30
CA TYR A 246 2.55 -1.68 3.21
C TYR A 246 1.88 -1.68 4.57
N ALA A 247 1.04 -0.68 4.85
CA ALA A 247 0.49 -0.43 6.17
C ALA A 247 -1.00 -0.10 6.13
N LEU A 248 -1.73 -0.61 7.12
CA LEU A 248 -3.03 -0.09 7.54
C LEU A 248 -2.81 0.89 8.69
N TRP A 249 -3.44 2.04 8.60
CA TRP A 249 -3.34 3.11 9.61
C TRP A 249 -4.71 3.73 9.87
N VAL A 250 -4.84 4.50 10.95
CA VAL A 250 -6.11 4.93 11.52
C VAL A 250 -5.96 6.31 12.16
N ASN A 251 -7.06 7.05 12.32
CA ASN A 251 -7.09 8.23 13.17
C ASN A 251 -6.92 7.84 14.65
N ALA A 252 -6.13 8.58 15.40
CA ALA A 252 -5.85 8.34 16.82
C ALA A 252 -7.09 8.35 17.72
N ARG A 253 -8.19 8.97 17.28
CA ARG A 253 -9.45 9.11 18.03
C ARG A 253 -10.46 7.99 17.80
N VAL A 254 -10.18 7.08 16.86
CA VAL A 254 -11.04 5.89 16.67
C VAL A 254 -11.03 5.06 17.95
N PRO A 255 -12.18 4.57 18.45
CA PRO A 255 -12.23 3.82 19.71
C PRO A 255 -11.28 2.61 19.69
N GLU A 256 -10.58 2.38 20.81
CA GLU A 256 -9.62 1.27 20.94
C GLU A 256 -10.24 -0.09 20.64
N GLU A 257 -11.49 -0.30 21.04
CA GLU A 257 -12.24 -1.54 20.78
C GLU A 257 -12.40 -1.81 19.28
N VAL A 258 -12.68 -0.75 18.48
CA VAL A 258 -12.82 -0.87 17.02
C VAL A 258 -11.50 -1.26 16.38
N VAL A 259 -10.42 -0.57 16.75
CA VAL A 259 -9.08 -0.86 16.22
C VAL A 259 -8.61 -2.24 16.67
N ALA A 260 -8.91 -2.64 17.91
CA ALA A 260 -8.59 -3.99 18.38
C ALA A 260 -9.32 -5.07 17.58
N LYS A 261 -10.61 -4.90 17.27
CA LYS A 261 -11.38 -5.82 16.42
C LYS A 261 -10.77 -5.93 15.01
N VAL A 262 -10.36 -4.80 14.42
CA VAL A 262 -9.68 -4.78 13.11
C VAL A 262 -8.34 -5.53 13.17
N ALA A 263 -7.49 -5.23 14.14
CA ALA A 263 -6.19 -5.88 14.32
C ALA A 263 -6.34 -7.39 14.58
N GLN A 264 -7.32 -7.78 15.40
CA GLN A 264 -7.64 -9.17 15.69
C GLN A 264 -8.10 -9.93 14.43
N ALA A 265 -9.01 -9.32 13.63
CA ALA A 265 -9.49 -9.93 12.39
C ALA A 265 -8.34 -10.20 11.40
N LEU A 266 -7.43 -9.25 11.24
CA LEU A 266 -6.24 -9.43 10.39
C LEU A 266 -5.32 -10.54 10.91
N HIS A 267 -5.16 -10.65 12.22
CA HIS A 267 -4.32 -11.68 12.83
C HIS A 267 -4.92 -13.08 12.69
N ASP A 268 -6.22 -13.22 12.96
CA ASP A 268 -6.86 -14.54 13.08
C ASP A 268 -7.33 -15.12 11.72
N HIS A 269 -7.37 -14.30 10.66
CA HIS A 269 -7.89 -14.71 9.35
C HIS A 269 -6.89 -14.51 8.18
N PRO A 270 -5.63 -14.98 8.30
CA PRO A 270 -4.64 -14.82 7.24
C PRO A 270 -4.97 -15.60 5.96
N ALA A 271 -5.65 -16.73 6.08
CA ALA A 271 -6.04 -17.56 4.93
C ALA A 271 -7.07 -16.82 4.06
N GLU A 272 -8.07 -16.21 4.69
CA GLU A 272 -9.09 -15.42 4.01
C GLU A 272 -8.49 -14.20 3.31
N LEU A 273 -7.53 -13.48 3.93
CA LEU A 273 -6.79 -12.41 3.28
C LEU A 273 -6.04 -12.91 2.05
N LYS A 274 -5.28 -13.99 2.18
CA LYS A 274 -4.50 -14.58 1.07
C LYS A 274 -5.38 -15.03 -0.09
N ALA A 275 -6.61 -15.46 0.18
CA ALA A 275 -7.58 -15.83 -0.83
C ALA A 275 -8.12 -14.65 -1.66
N THR A 276 -7.99 -13.41 -1.17
CA THR A 276 -8.53 -12.23 -1.87
C THR A 276 -7.64 -11.73 -3.02
N SER A 277 -6.33 -11.90 -2.93
CA SER A 277 -5.39 -11.43 -3.96
C SER A 277 -4.00 -12.07 -3.78
N PRO A 278 -3.24 -12.32 -4.89
CA PRO A 278 -1.84 -12.71 -4.83
C PRO A 278 -0.92 -11.73 -4.07
N LEU A 279 -1.32 -10.48 -3.92
CA LEU A 279 -0.58 -9.48 -3.14
C LEU A 279 -0.42 -9.89 -1.66
N TRP A 280 -1.31 -10.74 -1.14
CA TRP A 280 -1.25 -11.24 0.23
C TRP A 280 -0.38 -12.50 0.40
N ALA A 281 0.28 -12.99 -0.65
CA ALA A 281 1.05 -14.23 -0.59
C ALA A 281 2.07 -14.27 0.56
N GLU A 282 2.77 -13.15 0.80
CA GLU A 282 3.76 -13.00 1.86
C GLU A 282 3.21 -12.34 3.13
N PHE A 283 1.88 -12.30 3.30
CA PHE A 283 1.29 -11.84 4.54
C PHE A 283 1.66 -12.77 5.68
N ASP A 284 2.24 -12.18 6.74
CA ASP A 284 2.70 -12.88 7.94
C ASP A 284 2.19 -12.17 9.18
N THR A 285 1.35 -12.85 9.95
CA THR A 285 0.74 -12.32 11.17
C THR A 285 1.78 -11.97 12.24
N ALA A 286 2.94 -12.64 12.24
CA ALA A 286 4.04 -12.32 13.14
C ALA A 286 4.67 -10.93 12.90
N GLN A 287 4.39 -10.33 11.76
CA GLN A 287 4.94 -9.02 11.36
C GLN A 287 3.97 -7.86 11.59
N LEU A 288 2.73 -8.10 11.99
CA LEU A 288 1.68 -7.07 12.14
C LEU A 288 2.09 -5.93 13.08
N GLY A 289 2.74 -6.25 14.21
CA GLY A 289 3.22 -5.29 15.21
C GLY A 289 4.63 -4.77 14.99
N ARG A 290 5.25 -5.05 13.81
CA ARG A 290 6.63 -4.64 13.52
C ARG A 290 6.78 -3.12 13.56
N ASP A 291 7.85 -2.65 14.23
CA ASP A 291 8.18 -1.23 14.28
C ASP A 291 8.59 -0.71 12.89
N VAL A 292 7.90 0.32 12.45
CA VAL A 292 8.17 1.05 11.20
C VAL A 292 8.43 2.53 11.46
N GLY A 293 8.74 2.90 12.71
CA GLY A 293 9.04 4.29 13.09
C GLY A 293 7.83 5.22 13.19
N ILE A 294 6.60 4.68 13.17
CA ILE A 294 5.34 5.41 13.32
C ILE A 294 4.58 4.83 14.52
N PRO A 295 4.03 5.67 15.43
CA PRO A 295 3.29 5.18 16.60
C PRO A 295 2.09 4.32 16.22
N TYR A 296 1.92 3.20 16.91
CA TYR A 296 0.74 2.36 16.78
C TYR A 296 -0.42 2.89 17.62
N HIS A 297 -1.65 2.59 17.17
CA HIS A 297 -2.85 2.86 17.94
C HIS A 297 -2.93 1.94 19.15
N PRO A 298 -3.34 2.44 20.37
CA PRO A 298 -3.38 1.63 21.60
C PRO A 298 -4.21 0.34 21.46
N GLY A 299 -5.33 0.38 20.72
CA GLY A 299 -6.15 -0.82 20.44
C GLY A 299 -5.40 -1.92 19.69
N ALA A 300 -4.53 -1.57 18.72
CA ALA A 300 -3.70 -2.52 18.01
C ALA A 300 -2.57 -3.06 18.92
N VAL A 301 -1.93 -2.17 19.70
CA VAL A 301 -0.88 -2.54 20.66
C VAL A 301 -1.38 -3.60 21.64
N LYS A 302 -2.58 -3.43 22.24
CA LYS A 302 -3.18 -4.39 23.16
C LYS A 302 -3.32 -5.79 22.54
N VAL A 303 -3.78 -5.87 21.29
CA VAL A 303 -3.88 -7.14 20.57
C VAL A 303 -2.52 -7.77 20.37
N TYR A 304 -1.53 -7.01 19.89
CA TYR A 304 -0.19 -7.56 19.62
C TYR A 304 0.56 -7.95 20.90
N GLN A 305 0.35 -7.24 22.01
CA GLN A 305 0.86 -7.64 23.32
C GLN A 305 0.26 -8.97 23.78
N SER A 306 -1.05 -9.14 23.68
CA SER A 306 -1.75 -10.37 24.06
C SER A 306 -1.34 -11.59 23.22
N LYS A 307 -0.86 -11.37 22.01
CA LYS A 307 -0.37 -12.40 21.09
C LYS A 307 1.15 -12.61 21.15
N GLY A 308 1.87 -11.85 21.98
CA GLY A 308 3.35 -11.93 22.06
C GLY A 308 4.08 -11.37 20.84
N LEU A 309 3.40 -10.54 20.01
CA LEU A 309 3.93 -9.96 18.78
C LEU A 309 4.52 -8.55 18.99
N TRP A 310 4.35 -7.96 20.15
CA TRP A 310 4.82 -6.61 20.47
C TRP A 310 6.20 -6.67 21.12
N LYS A 311 7.24 -6.35 20.36
CA LYS A 311 8.64 -6.36 20.78
C LYS A 311 9.18 -4.93 20.89
N ARG A 312 8.73 -4.16 21.88
CA ARG A 312 9.29 -2.82 22.22
C ARG A 312 9.62 -2.75 23.68
#